data_dcabd0eccae1e716521dc7cf14f7a791
#
_entry.id   dcabd0eccae1e716521dc7cf14f7a791
#
_cell.length_a   1.000
_cell.length_b   1.000
_cell.length_c   1.000
_cell.angle_alpha   90.00
_cell.angle_beta   90.00
_cell.angle_gamma   90.00
#
_symmetry.space_group_name_H-M   'P 1'
#
loop_
_entity.id
_entity.type
_entity.pdbx_description
1 polymer ?
#
loop_
_entity_poly.entity_id
_entity_poly.type
_entity_poly.pdbx_seq_one_letter_code
_entity_poly.pdbx_strand_id
1 'polypeptide(L)'
;MSNIFSQIKVKRVNFSNRIVMAPMVHFGYKNKNGNMEEKLLNTYLNYADKGIGLIISQALLVADKKEIVGDVSNWAGIYSNEHIEYLRKISDTYHKYGTKFIAQLNTLNFKFLEKNSNDINKLSKEDLIYLRDCFIKSAKFCQEAGLDGIELHGAHTYFFNMLSSEISNKREDNYGGNLIERLNLVKEIIEAIKSFSKDDFIISYRMGWTENINTDIETAKALEKLGVDILHVSSGIPEDRKLKLPDEFEYNDFVYTGIQVKKNVNIPVIVVNDIKTLSRGNKLIEDEDCDFVAYGRPFLSDPNFILHSLK
;
A
#
# COMPACT_ATOMS: atom_id res chain seq x y z
N MET A 1 -1.17 -0.70 -28.66
CA MET A 1 -1.65 -1.38 -27.43
C MET A 1 -0.63 -1.11 -26.33
N SER A 2 -1.09 -0.89 -25.11
CA SER A 2 -0.20 -0.77 -23.97
C SER A 2 0.41 -2.14 -23.62
N ASN A 3 1.64 -2.15 -23.12
CA ASN A 3 2.28 -3.34 -22.59
C ASN A 3 2.94 -3.00 -21.23
N ILE A 4 3.50 -4.00 -20.56
CA ILE A 4 4.05 -3.82 -19.21
C ILE A 4 5.22 -2.81 -19.15
N PHE A 5 5.89 -2.55 -20.29
CA PHE A 5 6.98 -1.55 -20.41
C PHE A 5 6.50 -0.17 -20.89
N SER A 6 5.20 -0.03 -21.21
CA SER A 6 4.64 1.26 -21.61
C SER A 6 4.60 2.23 -20.44
N GLN A 7 4.95 3.48 -20.70
CA GLN A 7 4.79 4.55 -19.74
C GLN A 7 3.32 4.76 -19.38
N ILE A 8 3.09 5.22 -18.15
CA ILE A 8 1.77 5.64 -17.68
C ILE A 8 1.90 6.91 -16.84
N LYS A 9 0.92 7.80 -16.96
CA LYS A 9 0.85 9.03 -16.19
C LYS A 9 -0.29 8.98 -15.20
N VAL A 10 -0.01 9.29 -13.94
CA VAL A 10 -1.01 9.45 -12.87
C VAL A 10 -0.84 10.84 -12.28
N LYS A 11 -1.88 11.66 -12.29
CA LYS A 11 -1.78 13.09 -11.97
C LYS A 11 -0.67 13.76 -12.81
N ARG A 12 0.38 14.29 -12.16
CA ARG A 12 1.56 14.88 -12.79
C ARG A 12 2.79 13.99 -12.78
N VAL A 13 2.67 12.75 -12.25
CA VAL A 13 3.76 11.78 -12.14
C VAL A 13 3.78 10.87 -13.37
N ASN A 14 4.94 10.79 -14.04
CA ASN A 14 5.17 9.84 -15.12
C ASN A 14 5.92 8.64 -14.59
N PHE A 15 5.36 7.46 -14.78
CA PHE A 15 5.99 6.17 -14.49
C PHE A 15 6.61 5.62 -15.78
N SER A 16 7.86 5.18 -15.70
CA SER A 16 8.63 4.69 -16.86
C SER A 16 8.08 3.39 -17.45
N ASN A 17 7.36 2.62 -16.66
CA ASN A 17 6.69 1.39 -17.05
C ASN A 17 5.62 1.03 -15.99
N ARG A 18 4.97 -0.14 -16.17
CA ARG A 18 3.85 -0.60 -15.33
C ARG A 18 4.22 -1.68 -14.33
N ILE A 19 5.54 -1.89 -14.12
CA ILE A 19 6.08 -2.89 -13.18
C ILE A 19 6.24 -2.25 -11.81
N VAL A 20 5.61 -2.87 -10.81
CA VAL A 20 5.67 -2.43 -9.42
C VAL A 20 6.39 -3.47 -8.57
N MET A 21 7.34 -3.03 -7.75
CA MET A 21 7.82 -3.84 -6.64
C MET A 21 6.83 -3.70 -5.48
N ALA A 22 6.14 -4.81 -5.16
CA ALA A 22 5.16 -4.84 -4.08
C ALA A 22 5.79 -4.54 -2.71
N PRO A 23 5.06 -3.95 -1.75
CA PRO A 23 5.55 -3.75 -0.39
C PRO A 23 5.77 -5.11 0.28
N MET A 24 7.00 -5.34 0.71
CA MET A 24 7.44 -6.59 1.33
C MET A 24 8.27 -6.29 2.57
N VAL A 25 7.88 -6.88 3.70
CA VAL A 25 8.69 -6.80 4.92
C VAL A 25 9.93 -7.69 4.74
N HIS A 26 11.08 -7.08 4.91
CA HIS A 26 12.34 -7.78 4.93
C HIS A 26 12.64 -8.25 6.36
N PHE A 27 12.54 -9.56 6.58
CA PHE A 27 12.81 -10.15 7.89
C PHE A 27 14.30 -10.33 8.15
N GLY A 28 14.66 -10.41 9.44
CA GLY A 28 16.03 -10.67 9.85
C GLY A 28 16.93 -9.43 9.99
N TYR A 29 16.40 -8.25 9.73
CA TYR A 29 17.10 -6.98 9.98
C TYR A 29 16.75 -6.43 11.36
N LYS A 30 17.72 -5.77 11.99
CA LYS A 30 17.61 -5.16 13.33
C LYS A 30 17.48 -3.65 13.20
N ASN A 31 16.30 -3.21 12.75
CA ASN A 31 16.01 -1.78 12.77
C ASN A 31 15.99 -1.26 14.21
N LYS A 32 16.29 0.00 14.40
CA LYS A 32 16.36 0.59 15.75
C LYS A 32 15.61 1.91 15.78
N ASN A 33 14.60 1.98 16.64
CA ASN A 33 13.80 3.19 16.84
C ASN A 33 13.31 3.82 15.52
N GLY A 34 12.80 3.00 14.61
CA GLY A 34 12.31 3.44 13.30
C GLY A 34 13.36 3.58 12.20
N ASN A 35 14.66 3.68 12.56
CA ASN A 35 15.74 3.77 11.57
C ASN A 35 16.01 2.40 10.93
N MET A 36 16.16 2.38 9.62
CA MET A 36 16.59 1.18 8.90
C MET A 36 18.03 0.81 9.26
N GLU A 37 18.24 -0.48 9.53
CA GLU A 37 19.60 -1.03 9.58
C GLU A 37 20.32 -0.80 8.24
N GLU A 38 21.60 -0.47 8.27
CA GLU A 38 22.40 -0.16 7.07
C GLU A 38 22.31 -1.27 6.00
N LYS A 39 22.29 -2.52 6.43
CA LYS A 39 22.15 -3.66 5.53
C LYS A 39 20.80 -3.66 4.81
N LEU A 40 19.70 -3.29 5.49
CA LEU A 40 18.39 -3.15 4.86
C LEU A 40 18.37 -1.97 3.90
N LEU A 41 18.94 -0.84 4.30
CA LEU A 41 19.08 0.33 3.42
C LEU A 41 19.82 -0.03 2.13
N ASN A 42 20.96 -0.74 2.24
CA ASN A 42 21.70 -1.20 1.08
C ASN A 42 20.92 -2.19 0.20
N THR A 43 20.06 -3.03 0.80
CA THR A 43 19.13 -3.87 0.05
C THR A 43 18.18 -3.03 -0.79
N TYR A 44 17.59 -1.95 -0.25
CA TYR A 44 16.77 -1.03 -1.03
C TYR A 44 17.57 -0.37 -2.15
N LEU A 45 18.73 0.17 -1.87
CA LEU A 45 19.58 0.84 -2.87
C LEU A 45 19.94 -0.06 -4.05
N ASN A 46 20.03 -1.37 -3.83
CA ASN A 46 20.34 -2.35 -4.88
C ASN A 46 19.21 -2.51 -5.93
N TYR A 47 18.00 -2.02 -5.65
CA TYR A 47 16.91 -2.05 -6.63
C TYR A 47 16.90 -0.86 -7.60
N ALA A 48 17.78 0.13 -7.41
CA ALA A 48 17.70 1.42 -8.12
C ALA A 48 17.81 1.30 -9.64
N ASP A 49 18.73 0.47 -10.13
CA ASP A 49 19.06 0.32 -11.55
C ASP A 49 18.40 -0.91 -12.22
N LYS A 50 17.34 -1.45 -11.61
CA LYS A 50 16.71 -2.70 -12.06
C LYS A 50 15.53 -2.50 -13.04
N GLY A 51 15.28 -1.27 -13.50
CA GLY A 51 14.23 -1.00 -14.49
C GLY A 51 12.80 -1.06 -13.93
N ILE A 52 12.63 -0.90 -12.62
CA ILE A 52 11.33 -0.93 -11.96
C ILE A 52 10.65 0.43 -12.10
N GLY A 53 9.38 0.47 -12.55
CA GLY A 53 8.63 1.72 -12.70
C GLY A 53 8.23 2.35 -11.36
N LEU A 54 7.81 1.54 -10.41
CA LEU A 54 7.40 1.97 -9.07
C LEU A 54 7.90 0.98 -8.02
N ILE A 55 8.51 1.48 -6.96
CA ILE A 55 8.81 0.71 -5.75
C ILE A 55 7.93 1.23 -4.61
N ILE A 56 7.19 0.31 -3.97
CA ILE A 56 6.47 0.59 -2.74
C ILE A 56 7.30 0.01 -1.59
N SER A 57 7.65 0.83 -0.60
CA SER A 57 8.44 0.37 0.53
C SER A 57 7.72 -0.74 1.31
N GLN A 58 8.47 -1.50 2.10
CA GLN A 58 7.82 -2.28 3.17
C GLN A 58 6.94 -1.37 4.03
N ALA A 59 6.01 -1.96 4.76
CA ALA A 59 5.21 -1.22 5.72
C ALA A 59 6.11 -0.48 6.71
N LEU A 60 6.00 0.86 6.73
CA LEU A 60 6.70 1.74 7.66
C LEU A 60 5.74 2.16 8.77
N LEU A 61 6.22 2.11 10.00
CA LEU A 61 5.42 2.50 11.15
C LEU A 61 5.23 4.01 11.22
N VAL A 62 4.00 4.43 11.49
CA VAL A 62 3.63 5.83 11.64
C VAL A 62 3.62 6.30 13.09
N ALA A 63 3.71 5.38 14.06
CA ALA A 63 3.63 5.66 15.48
C ALA A 63 4.53 4.69 16.28
N ASP A 64 4.96 5.13 17.46
CA ASP A 64 5.79 4.38 18.40
C ASP A 64 5.21 4.31 19.82
N LYS A 65 4.02 4.87 20.04
CA LYS A 65 3.37 4.85 21.36
C LYS A 65 2.96 3.42 21.72
N LYS A 66 3.73 2.79 22.62
CA LYS A 66 3.61 1.36 22.99
C LYS A 66 2.23 0.94 23.46
N GLU A 67 1.52 1.84 24.12
CA GLU A 67 0.16 1.62 24.62
C GLU A 67 -0.84 1.39 23.47
N ILE A 68 -0.56 1.93 22.30
CA ILE A 68 -1.43 1.83 21.12
C ILE A 68 -0.88 0.82 20.11
N VAL A 69 0.41 0.93 19.73
CA VAL A 69 0.98 0.13 18.65
C VAL A 69 1.86 -1.05 19.13
N GLY A 70 2.04 -1.20 20.43
CA GLY A 70 2.87 -2.26 21.01
C GLY A 70 4.37 -1.99 20.87
N ASP A 71 5.20 -3.00 21.10
CA ASP A 71 6.65 -2.89 20.94
C ASP A 71 7.05 -2.98 19.46
N VAL A 72 7.40 -1.85 18.91
CA VAL A 72 7.80 -1.67 17.50
C VAL A 72 9.28 -1.28 17.34
N SER A 73 10.07 -1.42 18.39
CA SER A 73 11.46 -0.94 18.45
C SER A 73 12.38 -1.50 17.36
N ASN A 74 12.05 -2.68 16.81
CA ASN A 74 12.81 -3.36 15.75
C ASN A 74 12.27 -3.13 14.34
N TRP A 75 11.27 -2.26 14.18
CA TRP A 75 10.65 -2.00 12.88
C TRP A 75 11.13 -0.68 12.30
N ALA A 76 11.25 -0.62 10.96
CA ALA A 76 11.46 0.64 10.27
C ALA A 76 10.19 1.50 10.35
N GLY A 77 10.34 2.82 10.47
CA GLY A 77 9.23 3.73 10.63
C GLY A 77 9.48 5.10 10.00
N ILE A 78 8.45 5.93 10.03
CA ILE A 78 8.50 7.32 9.56
C ILE A 78 7.69 8.23 10.52
N TYR A 79 7.82 8.01 11.81
CA TYR A 79 7.14 8.75 12.87
C TYR A 79 7.98 9.90 13.48
N SER A 80 9.26 10.00 13.11
CA SER A 80 10.19 11.05 13.53
C SER A 80 10.95 11.64 12.34
N ASN A 81 11.37 12.90 12.45
CA ASN A 81 12.21 13.57 11.43
C ASN A 81 13.56 12.86 11.22
N GLU A 82 14.07 12.16 12.22
CA GLU A 82 15.30 11.36 12.09
C GLU A 82 15.21 10.29 10.99
N HIS A 83 13.98 9.89 10.64
CA HIS A 83 13.73 8.88 9.61
C HIS A 83 13.73 9.44 8.17
N ILE A 84 13.68 10.76 8.01
CA ILE A 84 13.65 11.43 6.69
C ILE A 84 14.92 11.09 5.90
N GLU A 85 16.07 11.06 6.56
CA GLU A 85 17.37 10.94 5.90
C GLU A 85 17.53 9.62 5.14
N TYR A 86 17.17 8.49 5.74
CA TYR A 86 17.31 7.21 5.03
C TYR A 86 16.33 7.08 3.86
N LEU A 87 15.10 7.64 3.99
CA LEU A 87 14.14 7.65 2.89
C LEU A 87 14.58 8.57 1.75
N ARG A 88 15.13 9.75 2.08
CA ARG A 88 15.71 10.67 1.08
C ARG A 88 16.82 10.00 0.30
N LYS A 89 17.74 9.30 0.97
CA LYS A 89 18.82 8.57 0.30
C LYS A 89 18.30 7.53 -0.69
N ILE A 90 17.22 6.79 -0.34
CA ILE A 90 16.59 5.83 -1.24
C ILE A 90 15.93 6.57 -2.41
N SER A 91 15.10 7.58 -2.14
CA SER A 91 14.37 8.34 -3.14
C SER A 91 15.29 9.00 -4.18
N ASP A 92 16.30 9.73 -3.71
CA ASP A 92 17.30 10.37 -4.57
C ASP A 92 18.03 9.36 -5.46
N THR A 93 18.31 8.17 -4.92
CA THR A 93 18.97 7.11 -5.68
C THR A 93 18.05 6.56 -6.76
N TYR A 94 16.79 6.29 -6.44
CA TYR A 94 15.81 5.76 -7.39
C TYR A 94 15.49 6.76 -8.51
N HIS A 95 15.34 8.03 -8.18
CA HIS A 95 15.06 9.08 -9.16
C HIS A 95 16.16 9.23 -10.23
N LYS A 96 17.41 8.94 -9.92
CA LYS A 96 18.51 8.93 -10.91
C LYS A 96 18.29 7.91 -12.04
N TYR A 97 17.51 6.87 -11.78
CA TYR A 97 17.20 5.80 -12.75
C TYR A 97 15.75 5.88 -13.26
N GLY A 98 15.00 6.93 -12.89
CA GLY A 98 13.60 7.12 -13.30
C GLY A 98 12.59 6.22 -12.58
N THR A 99 13.00 5.50 -11.54
CA THR A 99 12.13 4.71 -10.66
C THR A 99 11.37 5.63 -9.71
N LYS A 100 10.06 5.43 -9.57
CA LYS A 100 9.23 6.12 -8.59
C LYS A 100 9.22 5.40 -7.27
N PHE A 101 9.13 6.15 -6.16
CA PHE A 101 9.18 5.59 -4.81
C PHE A 101 8.08 6.16 -3.92
N ILE A 102 7.24 5.28 -3.40
CA ILE A 102 6.22 5.62 -2.40
C ILE A 102 6.41 4.78 -1.13
N ALA A 103 6.06 5.34 0.02
CA ALA A 103 6.14 4.65 1.31
C ALA A 103 4.79 4.03 1.67
N GLN A 104 4.75 2.73 1.99
CA GLN A 104 3.57 2.14 2.59
C GLN A 104 3.52 2.48 4.08
N LEU A 105 2.46 3.17 4.52
CA LEU A 105 2.23 3.59 5.90
C LEU A 105 1.31 2.62 6.63
N ASN A 106 1.71 2.20 7.83
CA ASN A 106 0.95 1.27 8.65
C ASN A 106 1.23 1.43 10.14
N THR A 107 0.35 0.89 10.98
CA THR A 107 0.60 0.69 12.43
C THR A 107 1.12 -0.72 12.73
N LEU A 108 1.05 -1.66 11.82
CA LEU A 108 1.35 -3.10 11.87
C LEU A 108 0.58 -3.88 12.94
N ASN A 109 0.74 -3.52 14.19
CA ASN A 109 0.01 -4.09 15.32
C ASN A 109 -0.40 -2.96 16.24
N PHE A 110 -1.64 -2.99 16.72
CA PHE A 110 -2.03 -2.22 17.88
C PHE A 110 -2.34 -3.24 18.96
N LYS A 111 -1.56 -3.20 20.03
CA LYS A 111 -1.83 -3.96 21.24
C LYS A 111 -2.74 -3.15 22.11
N PHE A 112 -3.98 -3.56 22.22
CA PHE A 112 -4.77 -3.09 23.35
C PHE A 112 -4.37 -3.86 24.59
N LEU A 113 -3.95 -3.13 25.50
CA LEU A 113 -3.71 -3.24 26.94
C LEU A 113 -4.06 -4.57 27.63
N GLU A 114 -4.39 -5.60 27.20
CA GLU A 114 -4.48 -6.92 27.79
C GLU A 114 -4.84 -7.98 26.75
N LYS A 115 -3.91 -8.90 26.54
CA LYS A 115 -4.12 -10.15 25.79
C LYS A 115 -4.43 -10.02 24.30
N ASN A 116 -3.40 -9.79 23.48
CA ASN A 116 -3.35 -10.24 22.07
C ASN A 116 -4.58 -9.98 21.17
N SER A 117 -5.42 -9.02 21.45
CA SER A 117 -6.57 -8.73 20.61
C SER A 117 -6.37 -7.43 19.86
N ASN A 118 -6.03 -7.53 18.58
CA ASN A 118 -6.17 -6.47 17.60
C ASN A 118 -7.67 -6.19 17.40
N ASP A 119 -8.32 -5.57 18.37
CA ASP A 119 -9.75 -5.28 18.32
C ASP A 119 -9.98 -3.79 18.14
N ILE A 120 -10.28 -3.39 16.91
CA ILE A 120 -10.55 -2.01 16.51
C ILE A 120 -11.64 -1.35 17.36
N ASN A 121 -12.56 -2.15 17.94
CA ASN A 121 -13.68 -1.65 18.73
C ASN A 121 -13.28 -1.19 20.15
N LYS A 122 -12.07 -1.57 20.60
CA LYS A 122 -11.52 -1.17 21.89
C LYS A 122 -10.75 0.14 21.84
N LEU A 123 -10.42 0.66 20.63
CA LEU A 123 -9.79 1.96 20.49
C LEU A 123 -10.75 3.07 20.92
N SER A 124 -10.28 3.95 21.79
CA SER A 124 -11.00 5.18 22.07
C SER A 124 -11.05 6.09 20.82
N LYS A 125 -11.92 7.08 20.83
CA LYS A 125 -11.93 8.07 19.76
C LYS A 125 -10.63 8.88 19.74
N GLU A 126 -10.05 9.14 20.89
CA GLU A 126 -8.77 9.82 21.07
C GLU A 126 -7.61 9.02 20.48
N ASP A 127 -7.62 7.68 20.62
CA ASP A 127 -6.63 6.81 19.99
C ASP A 127 -6.72 6.86 18.46
N LEU A 128 -7.94 6.86 17.90
CA LEU A 128 -8.15 7.00 16.46
C LEU A 128 -7.66 8.36 15.94
N ILE A 129 -7.94 9.44 16.67
CA ILE A 129 -7.45 10.79 16.34
C ILE A 129 -5.92 10.84 16.41
N TYR A 130 -5.33 10.26 17.45
CA TYR A 130 -3.86 10.17 17.57
C TYR A 130 -3.25 9.42 16.38
N LEU A 131 -3.79 8.26 16.01
CA LEU A 131 -3.31 7.49 14.85
C LEU A 131 -3.48 8.27 13.54
N ARG A 132 -4.64 8.92 13.34
CA ARG A 132 -4.87 9.82 12.19
C ARG A 132 -3.76 10.85 12.06
N ASP A 133 -3.45 11.55 13.14
CA ASP A 133 -2.43 12.60 13.16
C ASP A 133 -1.02 12.05 12.91
N CYS A 134 -0.75 10.83 13.36
CA CYS A 134 0.49 10.11 13.04
C CYS A 134 0.61 9.81 11.54
N PHE A 135 -0.46 9.32 10.87
CA PHE A 135 -0.45 9.10 9.42
C PHE A 135 -0.22 10.40 8.66
N ILE A 136 -0.90 11.48 9.04
CA ILE A 136 -0.75 12.81 8.41
C ILE A 136 0.69 13.32 8.58
N LYS A 137 1.25 13.22 9.77
CA LYS A 137 2.65 13.61 10.06
C LYS A 137 3.65 12.79 9.24
N SER A 138 3.44 11.48 9.17
CA SER A 138 4.30 10.57 8.39
C SER A 138 4.26 10.88 6.89
N ALA A 139 3.09 11.24 6.35
CA ALA A 139 2.99 11.67 4.95
C ALA A 139 3.76 12.98 4.69
N LYS A 140 3.78 13.94 5.64
CA LYS A 140 4.63 15.14 5.54
C LYS A 140 6.11 14.77 5.48
N PHE A 141 6.56 13.88 6.35
CA PHE A 141 7.96 13.41 6.34
C PHE A 141 8.33 12.69 5.03
N CYS A 142 7.41 11.90 4.46
CA CYS A 142 7.61 11.29 3.15
C CYS A 142 7.79 12.34 2.06
N GLN A 143 6.96 13.39 2.04
CA GLN A 143 7.11 14.48 1.09
C GLN A 143 8.41 15.26 1.30
N GLU A 144 8.82 15.54 2.54
CA GLU A 144 10.09 16.18 2.88
C GLU A 144 11.30 15.33 2.49
N ALA A 145 11.17 14.00 2.54
CA ALA A 145 12.19 13.07 2.07
C ALA A 145 12.26 12.98 0.53
N GLY A 146 11.37 13.66 -0.19
CA GLY A 146 11.35 13.66 -1.66
C GLY A 146 10.72 12.43 -2.30
N LEU A 147 9.87 11.68 -1.57
CA LEU A 147 9.12 10.57 -2.14
C LEU A 147 8.06 11.06 -3.12
N ASP A 148 7.70 10.21 -4.09
CA ASP A 148 6.63 10.49 -5.07
C ASP A 148 5.22 10.32 -4.46
N GLY A 149 5.09 9.80 -3.23
CA GLY A 149 3.81 9.62 -2.57
C GLY A 149 3.86 8.67 -1.38
N ILE A 150 2.65 8.29 -0.96
CA ILE A 150 2.44 7.27 0.08
C ILE A 150 1.40 6.24 -0.35
N GLU A 151 1.40 5.08 0.31
CA GLU A 151 0.33 4.09 0.24
C GLU A 151 -0.24 3.84 1.64
N LEU A 152 -1.53 4.08 1.84
CA LEU A 152 -2.24 3.71 3.06
C LEU A 152 -2.55 2.21 3.03
N HIS A 153 -2.15 1.48 4.09
CA HIS A 153 -2.28 0.03 4.13
C HIS A 153 -3.65 -0.39 4.68
N GLY A 154 -4.63 -0.57 3.80
CA GLY A 154 -5.99 -1.02 4.11
C GLY A 154 -6.29 -2.46 3.70
N ALA A 155 -5.33 -3.37 3.87
CA ALA A 155 -5.43 -4.79 3.52
C ALA A 155 -4.87 -5.69 4.64
N HIS A 156 -4.95 -7.01 4.48
CA HIS A 156 -4.27 -8.03 5.29
C HIS A 156 -4.62 -7.98 6.79
N THR A 157 -5.87 -7.67 7.13
CA THR A 157 -6.34 -7.53 8.53
C THR A 157 -5.63 -6.45 9.36
N TYR A 158 -4.90 -5.52 8.69
CA TYR A 158 -4.31 -4.39 9.39
C TYR A 158 -5.33 -3.27 9.66
N PHE A 159 -4.89 -2.21 10.31
CA PHE A 159 -5.71 -1.16 10.91
C PHE A 159 -6.85 -0.64 10.02
N PHE A 160 -6.56 -0.12 8.83
CA PHE A 160 -7.59 0.40 7.95
C PHE A 160 -8.48 -0.69 7.35
N ASN A 161 -7.95 -1.91 7.14
CA ASN A 161 -8.78 -3.03 6.69
C ASN A 161 -9.80 -3.43 7.75
N MET A 162 -9.38 -3.52 9.01
CA MET A 162 -10.30 -3.79 10.12
C MET A 162 -11.30 -2.65 10.33
N LEU A 163 -10.86 -1.40 10.18
CA LEU A 163 -11.73 -0.23 10.36
C LEU A 163 -12.80 -0.16 9.26
N SER A 164 -12.45 -0.49 8.01
CA SER A 164 -13.41 -0.46 6.88
C SER A 164 -14.32 -1.68 6.81
N SER A 165 -13.95 -2.80 7.43
CA SER A 165 -14.70 -4.06 7.35
C SER A 165 -15.92 -4.06 8.29
N GLU A 166 -17.06 -4.45 7.75
CA GLU A 166 -18.29 -4.68 8.51
C GLU A 166 -18.17 -5.87 9.48
N ILE A 167 -17.33 -6.85 9.14
CA ILE A 167 -17.08 -8.03 9.99
C ILE A 167 -16.38 -7.62 11.28
N SER A 168 -15.33 -6.80 11.19
CA SER A 168 -14.48 -6.45 12.33
C SER A 168 -14.90 -5.16 13.04
N ASN A 169 -15.41 -4.17 12.32
CA ASN A 169 -15.80 -2.88 12.87
C ASN A 169 -17.26 -2.89 13.35
N LYS A 170 -17.45 -2.94 14.67
CA LYS A 170 -18.76 -2.88 15.36
C LYS A 170 -18.91 -1.59 16.18
N ARG A 171 -18.15 -0.56 15.82
CA ARG A 171 -18.21 0.75 16.50
C ARG A 171 -19.55 1.45 16.25
N GLU A 172 -20.00 2.20 17.24
CA GLU A 172 -21.24 2.99 17.19
C GLU A 172 -20.97 4.51 17.10
N ASP A 173 -19.68 4.89 16.98
CA ASP A 173 -19.27 6.28 16.77
C ASP A 173 -19.10 6.61 15.27
N ASN A 174 -18.64 7.83 14.97
CA ASN A 174 -18.47 8.33 13.61
C ASN A 174 -17.49 7.51 12.71
N TYR A 175 -16.83 6.50 13.26
CA TYR A 175 -15.90 5.62 12.57
C TYR A 175 -16.42 4.19 12.43
N GLY A 176 -17.69 3.96 12.77
CA GLY A 176 -18.43 2.70 12.61
C GLY A 176 -19.69 2.88 11.75
N GLY A 177 -20.57 1.86 11.73
CA GLY A 177 -21.84 1.94 10.99
C GLY A 177 -21.72 1.55 9.51
N ASN A 178 -22.22 2.39 8.60
CA ASN A 178 -22.18 2.11 7.16
C ASN A 178 -20.76 2.29 6.56
N LEU A 179 -20.56 1.87 5.31
CA LEU A 179 -19.25 1.93 4.64
C LEU A 179 -18.62 3.33 4.65
N ILE A 180 -19.42 4.36 4.42
CA ILE A 180 -18.90 5.74 4.35
C ILE A 180 -18.40 6.19 5.73
N GLU A 181 -19.14 5.86 6.79
CA GLU A 181 -18.75 6.16 8.16
C GLU A 181 -17.50 5.36 8.58
N ARG A 182 -17.38 4.09 8.20
CA ARG A 182 -16.19 3.29 8.43
C ARG A 182 -14.96 3.83 7.69
N LEU A 183 -15.13 4.59 6.62
CA LEU A 183 -14.05 5.25 5.87
C LEU A 183 -13.76 6.69 6.35
N ASN A 184 -14.46 7.22 7.34
CA ASN A 184 -14.28 8.61 7.79
C ASN A 184 -12.84 8.92 8.23
N LEU A 185 -12.16 8.01 8.94
CA LEU A 185 -10.77 8.23 9.34
C LEU A 185 -9.83 8.33 8.13
N VAL A 186 -10.03 7.47 7.13
CA VAL A 186 -9.29 7.51 5.85
C VAL A 186 -9.56 8.81 5.11
N LYS A 187 -10.82 9.25 5.07
CA LYS A 187 -11.23 10.54 4.51
C LYS A 187 -10.49 11.71 5.15
N GLU A 188 -10.52 11.80 6.48
CA GLU A 188 -9.83 12.86 7.23
C GLU A 188 -8.32 12.90 6.94
N ILE A 189 -7.68 11.73 6.83
CA ILE A 189 -6.26 11.62 6.49
C ILE A 189 -6.01 12.12 5.06
N ILE A 190 -6.79 11.66 4.08
CA ILE A 190 -6.63 12.05 2.68
C ILE A 190 -6.85 13.56 2.50
N GLU A 191 -7.92 14.12 3.10
CA GLU A 191 -8.20 15.55 3.05
C GLU A 191 -7.06 16.38 3.65
N ALA A 192 -6.53 15.96 4.80
CA ALA A 192 -5.39 16.62 5.42
C ALA A 192 -4.12 16.53 4.57
N ILE A 193 -3.81 15.37 4.00
CA ILE A 193 -2.65 15.21 3.11
C ILE A 193 -2.78 16.13 1.88
N LYS A 194 -3.95 16.17 1.25
CA LYS A 194 -4.21 17.05 0.10
C LYS A 194 -4.05 18.53 0.41
N SER A 195 -4.31 18.95 1.65
CA SER A 195 -4.19 20.35 2.05
C SER A 195 -2.75 20.88 2.04
N PHE A 196 -1.75 20.01 2.13
CA PHE A 196 -0.33 20.41 2.16
C PHE A 196 0.52 19.77 1.05
N SER A 197 0.04 18.69 0.44
CA SER A 197 0.83 17.96 -0.55
C SER A 197 0.90 18.69 -1.88
N LYS A 198 2.00 18.45 -2.60
CA LYS A 198 2.17 18.95 -3.97
C LYS A 198 1.22 18.20 -4.92
N ASP A 199 0.93 18.80 -6.07
CA ASP A 199 0.07 18.23 -7.11
C ASP A 199 0.60 16.92 -7.72
N ASP A 200 1.89 16.66 -7.58
CA ASP A 200 2.58 15.45 -8.03
C ASP A 200 2.78 14.41 -6.92
N PHE A 201 2.27 14.64 -5.71
CA PHE A 201 2.32 13.68 -4.61
C PHE A 201 1.16 12.68 -4.71
N ILE A 202 1.47 11.40 -4.86
CA ILE A 202 0.51 10.31 -5.05
C ILE A 202 -0.02 9.82 -3.70
N ILE A 203 -1.33 9.65 -3.60
CA ILE A 203 -2.00 8.95 -2.51
C ILE A 203 -2.50 7.60 -3.04
N SER A 204 -1.76 6.53 -2.80
CA SER A 204 -2.17 5.16 -3.06
C SER A 204 -2.92 4.59 -1.86
N TYR A 205 -3.85 3.69 -2.11
CA TYR A 205 -4.51 2.92 -1.06
C TYR A 205 -4.46 1.43 -1.40
N ARG A 206 -3.81 0.64 -0.53
CA ARG A 206 -3.84 -0.81 -0.65
C ARG A 206 -5.13 -1.34 -0.05
N MET A 207 -6.06 -1.71 -0.90
CA MET A 207 -7.39 -2.16 -0.55
C MET A 207 -7.41 -3.67 -0.34
N GLY A 208 -7.86 -4.12 0.83
CA GLY A 208 -8.24 -5.50 1.06
C GLY A 208 -9.65 -5.78 0.52
N TRP A 209 -9.87 -7.00 0.07
CA TRP A 209 -11.21 -7.43 -0.29
C TRP A 209 -12.16 -7.47 0.92
N THR A 210 -13.45 -7.53 0.66
CA THR A 210 -14.54 -7.67 1.62
C THR A 210 -15.25 -9.02 1.46
N GLU A 211 -16.47 -9.14 1.93
CA GLU A 211 -17.27 -10.37 1.86
C GLU A 211 -17.58 -10.79 0.42
N ASN A 212 -17.74 -9.83 -0.48
CA ASN A 212 -18.14 -10.10 -1.85
C ASN A 212 -17.67 -9.00 -2.82
N ILE A 213 -17.70 -9.33 -4.10
CA ILE A 213 -17.23 -8.44 -5.18
C ILE A 213 -18.00 -7.11 -5.25
N ASN A 214 -19.29 -7.11 -4.97
CA ASN A 214 -20.07 -5.87 -5.05
C ASN A 214 -19.64 -4.88 -3.97
N THR A 215 -19.43 -5.36 -2.76
CA THR A 215 -18.90 -4.53 -1.65
C THR A 215 -17.46 -4.08 -1.93
N ASP A 216 -16.63 -4.91 -2.59
CA ASP A 216 -15.29 -4.50 -3.04
C ASP A 216 -15.38 -3.32 -4.02
N ILE A 217 -16.27 -3.41 -5.00
CA ILE A 217 -16.49 -2.35 -6.00
C ILE A 217 -17.02 -1.07 -5.33
N GLU A 218 -17.96 -1.17 -4.40
CA GLU A 218 -18.48 -0.04 -3.65
C GLU A 218 -17.37 0.64 -2.81
N THR A 219 -16.54 -0.15 -2.16
CA THR A 219 -15.39 0.34 -1.40
C THR A 219 -14.39 1.06 -2.29
N ALA A 220 -14.07 0.47 -3.45
CA ALA A 220 -13.17 1.08 -4.42
C ALA A 220 -13.70 2.42 -4.95
N LYS A 221 -15.00 2.50 -5.31
CA LYS A 221 -15.66 3.74 -5.73
C LYS A 221 -15.69 4.80 -4.61
N ALA A 222 -15.88 4.37 -3.36
CA ALA A 222 -15.83 5.29 -2.23
C ALA A 222 -14.41 5.87 -2.04
N LEU A 223 -13.37 5.04 -2.11
CA LEU A 223 -11.97 5.47 -2.04
C LEU A 223 -11.58 6.41 -3.19
N GLU A 224 -12.02 6.12 -4.42
CA GLU A 224 -11.84 7.02 -5.57
C GLU A 224 -12.48 8.40 -5.30
N LYS A 225 -13.72 8.43 -4.78
CA LYS A 225 -14.41 9.69 -4.42
C LYS A 225 -13.70 10.46 -3.30
N LEU A 226 -13.06 9.78 -2.36
CA LEU A 226 -12.23 10.41 -1.33
C LEU A 226 -10.95 11.02 -1.92
N GLY A 227 -10.60 10.61 -3.15
CA GLY A 227 -9.48 11.14 -3.91
C GLY A 227 -8.18 10.38 -3.71
N VAL A 228 -8.28 9.08 -3.56
CA VAL A 228 -7.19 8.15 -3.81
C VAL A 228 -6.78 8.25 -5.27
N ASP A 229 -5.47 8.25 -5.55
CA ASP A 229 -4.94 8.37 -6.91
C ASP A 229 -4.65 7.01 -7.56
N ILE A 230 -4.35 5.97 -6.76
CA ILE A 230 -4.07 4.60 -7.21
C ILE A 230 -4.68 3.61 -6.21
N LEU A 231 -5.38 2.59 -6.69
CA LEU A 231 -5.82 1.45 -5.89
C LEU A 231 -4.89 0.26 -6.09
N HIS A 232 -4.46 -0.37 -5.00
CA HIS A 232 -3.66 -1.59 -5.00
C HIS A 232 -4.46 -2.71 -4.34
N VAL A 233 -5.02 -3.63 -5.12
CA VAL A 233 -5.98 -4.64 -4.62
C VAL A 233 -5.25 -5.87 -4.08
N SER A 234 -5.62 -6.31 -2.87
CA SER A 234 -5.00 -7.45 -2.18
C SER A 234 -6.01 -8.19 -1.29
N SER A 235 -5.54 -9.14 -0.45
CA SER A 235 -6.41 -9.86 0.50
C SER A 235 -6.94 -8.94 1.60
N GLY A 236 -8.10 -9.30 2.13
CA GLY A 236 -8.78 -8.54 3.19
C GLY A 236 -9.50 -9.43 4.18
N ILE A 237 -10.70 -9.04 4.58
CA ILE A 237 -11.54 -9.72 5.56
C ILE A 237 -12.86 -10.13 4.87
N PRO A 238 -13.24 -11.43 4.90
CA PRO A 238 -12.54 -12.55 5.54
C PRO A 238 -11.29 -13.01 4.75
N GLU A 239 -10.26 -13.47 5.45
CA GLU A 239 -8.99 -13.88 4.83
C GLU A 239 -9.12 -15.11 3.93
N ASP A 240 -10.04 -16.00 4.26
CA ASP A 240 -10.29 -17.28 3.59
C ASP A 240 -11.37 -17.19 2.49
N ARG A 241 -11.76 -15.97 2.10
CA ARG A 241 -12.74 -15.78 1.02
C ARG A 241 -12.36 -16.56 -0.24
N LYS A 242 -13.35 -17.24 -0.80
CA LYS A 242 -13.24 -17.93 -2.08
C LYS A 242 -14.30 -17.41 -3.03
N LEU A 243 -13.90 -17.16 -4.27
CA LEU A 243 -14.78 -16.75 -5.33
C LEU A 243 -15.05 -17.92 -6.28
N LYS A 244 -16.24 -17.92 -6.88
CA LYS A 244 -16.48 -18.74 -8.06
C LYS A 244 -15.89 -18.00 -9.26
N LEU A 245 -14.68 -18.40 -9.66
CA LEU A 245 -14.00 -17.82 -10.82
C LEU A 245 -14.63 -18.36 -12.12
N PRO A 246 -14.54 -17.61 -13.23
CA PRO A 246 -14.89 -18.10 -14.56
C PRO A 246 -14.09 -19.37 -14.91
N ASP A 247 -14.70 -20.24 -15.71
CA ASP A 247 -14.00 -21.41 -16.26
C ASP A 247 -12.78 -20.94 -17.07
N GLU A 248 -11.64 -21.65 -16.92
CA GLU A 248 -10.37 -21.34 -17.60
C GLU A 248 -9.70 -20.01 -17.16
N PHE A 249 -10.16 -19.36 -16.08
CA PHE A 249 -9.49 -18.16 -15.58
C PHE A 249 -8.10 -18.51 -15.01
N GLU A 250 -7.06 -17.95 -15.65
CA GLU A 250 -5.66 -18.35 -15.41
C GLU A 250 -5.06 -17.82 -14.10
N TYR A 251 -5.73 -16.91 -13.39
CA TYR A 251 -5.24 -16.26 -12.17
C TYR A 251 -6.11 -16.65 -10.97
N ASN A 252 -5.80 -16.09 -9.83
CA ASN A 252 -6.48 -16.37 -8.57
C ASN A 252 -7.52 -15.29 -8.19
N ASP A 253 -8.20 -15.49 -7.06
CA ASP A 253 -9.22 -14.60 -6.51
C ASP A 253 -8.75 -13.15 -6.34
N PHE A 254 -7.47 -12.94 -6.00
CA PHE A 254 -6.90 -11.60 -5.81
C PHE A 254 -6.84 -10.81 -7.12
N VAL A 255 -6.32 -11.45 -8.15
CA VAL A 255 -6.22 -10.83 -9.49
C VAL A 255 -7.63 -10.61 -10.05
N TYR A 256 -8.53 -11.59 -9.88
CA TYR A 256 -9.93 -11.44 -10.32
C TYR A 256 -10.61 -10.25 -9.65
N THR A 257 -10.45 -10.11 -8.32
CA THR A 257 -10.97 -8.96 -7.57
C THR A 257 -10.41 -7.64 -8.12
N GLY A 258 -9.10 -7.58 -8.37
CA GLY A 258 -8.46 -6.41 -8.94
C GLY A 258 -9.00 -6.03 -10.31
N ILE A 259 -9.24 -7.02 -11.18
CA ILE A 259 -9.87 -6.82 -12.51
C ILE A 259 -11.29 -6.28 -12.36
N GLN A 260 -12.10 -6.82 -11.44
CA GLN A 260 -13.47 -6.33 -11.21
C GLN A 260 -13.46 -4.89 -10.68
N VAL A 261 -12.52 -4.55 -9.80
CA VAL A 261 -12.32 -3.17 -9.33
C VAL A 261 -11.94 -2.28 -10.50
N LYS A 262 -10.96 -2.66 -11.34
CA LYS A 262 -10.52 -1.89 -12.52
C LYS A 262 -11.66 -1.54 -13.45
N LYS A 263 -12.55 -2.47 -13.72
CA LYS A 263 -13.73 -2.26 -14.58
C LYS A 263 -14.74 -1.26 -14.02
N ASN A 264 -14.63 -0.87 -12.76
CA ASN A 264 -15.62 -0.06 -12.06
C ASN A 264 -15.11 1.28 -11.50
N VAL A 265 -13.81 1.58 -11.64
CA VAL A 265 -13.19 2.85 -11.24
C VAL A 265 -12.45 3.49 -12.41
N ASN A 266 -12.21 4.81 -12.32
CA ASN A 266 -11.48 5.56 -13.36
C ASN A 266 -10.01 5.79 -12.99
N ILE A 267 -9.64 5.57 -11.74
CA ILE A 267 -8.26 5.67 -11.29
C ILE A 267 -7.48 4.38 -11.58
N PRO A 268 -6.14 4.46 -11.73
CA PRO A 268 -5.31 3.30 -11.95
C PRO A 268 -5.39 2.25 -10.85
N VAL A 269 -5.34 0.98 -11.29
CA VAL A 269 -5.39 -0.19 -10.40
C VAL A 269 -4.11 -1.02 -10.54
N ILE A 270 -3.50 -1.33 -9.40
CA ILE A 270 -2.40 -2.29 -9.27
C ILE A 270 -2.99 -3.64 -8.88
N VAL A 271 -2.68 -4.68 -9.64
CA VAL A 271 -2.96 -6.08 -9.27
C VAL A 271 -1.71 -6.77 -8.77
N VAL A 272 -1.88 -7.70 -7.84
CA VAL A 272 -0.79 -8.43 -7.20
C VAL A 272 -1.25 -9.86 -6.87
N ASN A 273 -0.32 -10.71 -6.56
CA ASN A 273 -0.46 -12.08 -6.11
C ASN A 273 -0.39 -13.13 -7.22
N ASP A 274 0.57 -14.02 -7.04
CA ASP A 274 0.85 -15.20 -7.87
C ASP A 274 1.09 -14.93 -9.38
N ILE A 275 1.36 -13.68 -9.73
CA ILE A 275 1.83 -13.29 -11.05
C ILE A 275 3.35 -13.47 -11.06
N LYS A 276 3.83 -14.62 -11.54
CA LYS A 276 5.22 -15.06 -11.35
C LYS A 276 6.18 -14.60 -12.44
N THR A 277 5.65 -14.20 -13.62
CA THR A 277 6.46 -13.85 -14.78
C THR A 277 6.03 -12.53 -15.40
N LEU A 278 6.93 -11.85 -16.10
CA LEU A 278 6.60 -10.63 -16.85
C LEU A 278 5.57 -10.90 -17.93
N SER A 279 5.62 -12.05 -18.60
CA SER A 279 4.66 -12.44 -19.65
C SER A 279 3.23 -12.51 -19.11
N ARG A 280 3.02 -13.14 -17.95
CA ARG A 280 1.68 -13.19 -17.30
C ARG A 280 1.18 -11.80 -16.91
N GLY A 281 2.08 -10.95 -16.39
CA GLY A 281 1.73 -9.57 -16.06
C GLY A 281 1.49 -8.72 -17.30
N ASN A 282 2.25 -8.93 -18.37
CA ASN A 282 2.07 -8.23 -19.63
C ASN A 282 0.68 -8.53 -20.26
N LYS A 283 0.24 -9.78 -20.18
CA LYS A 283 -1.10 -10.17 -20.64
C LYS A 283 -2.22 -9.36 -19.94
N LEU A 284 -2.13 -9.17 -18.62
CA LEU A 284 -3.12 -8.37 -17.87
C LEU A 284 -3.13 -6.89 -18.32
N ILE A 285 -2.00 -6.34 -18.72
CA ILE A 285 -1.92 -4.97 -19.26
C ILE A 285 -2.45 -4.90 -20.68
N GLU A 286 -2.13 -5.87 -21.53
CA GLU A 286 -2.60 -5.92 -22.93
C GLU A 286 -4.12 -6.14 -23.01
N ASP A 287 -4.69 -6.93 -22.10
CA ASP A 287 -6.12 -7.18 -21.96
C ASP A 287 -6.87 -6.01 -21.27
N GLU A 288 -6.15 -4.95 -20.86
CA GLU A 288 -6.66 -3.78 -20.11
C GLU A 288 -7.31 -4.14 -18.76
N ASP A 289 -6.97 -5.28 -18.21
CA ASP A 289 -7.47 -5.80 -16.94
C ASP A 289 -6.88 -5.08 -15.72
N CYS A 290 -5.77 -4.38 -15.88
CA CYS A 290 -5.17 -3.51 -14.84
C CYS A 290 -4.25 -2.46 -15.46
N ASP A 291 -3.78 -1.50 -14.64
CA ASP A 291 -2.87 -0.44 -15.06
C ASP A 291 -1.42 -0.72 -14.67
N PHE A 292 -1.22 -1.43 -13.57
CA PHE A 292 0.07 -1.84 -13.04
C PHE A 292 0.01 -3.28 -12.53
N VAL A 293 1.16 -3.95 -12.59
CA VAL A 293 1.34 -5.30 -12.02
C VAL A 293 2.42 -5.28 -10.96
N ALA A 294 2.09 -5.73 -9.76
CA ALA A 294 3.02 -5.77 -8.65
C ALA A 294 3.59 -7.18 -8.43
N TYR A 295 4.92 -7.23 -8.30
CA TYR A 295 5.69 -8.43 -8.03
C TYR A 295 6.35 -8.35 -6.66
N GLY A 296 6.15 -9.36 -5.83
CA GLY A 296 6.80 -9.48 -4.52
C GLY A 296 7.91 -10.52 -4.57
N ARG A 297 7.55 -11.79 -4.37
CA ARG A 297 8.49 -12.93 -4.34
C ARG A 297 9.49 -12.97 -5.50
N PRO A 298 9.15 -12.64 -6.76
CA PRO A 298 10.13 -12.59 -7.84
C PRO A 298 11.30 -11.66 -7.54
N PHE A 299 11.06 -10.43 -7.05
CA PHE A 299 12.11 -9.49 -6.69
C PHE A 299 12.90 -9.89 -5.43
N LEU A 300 12.24 -10.55 -4.45
CA LEU A 300 12.97 -11.08 -3.28
C LEU A 300 13.95 -12.19 -3.67
N SER A 301 13.55 -13.05 -4.61
CA SER A 301 14.39 -14.16 -5.08
C SER A 301 15.49 -13.70 -6.03
N ASP A 302 15.20 -12.68 -6.83
CA ASP A 302 16.13 -12.16 -7.83
C ASP A 302 15.92 -10.65 -8.04
N PRO A 303 16.77 -9.79 -7.50
CA PRO A 303 16.71 -8.35 -7.77
C PRO A 303 16.77 -7.98 -9.26
N ASN A 304 17.39 -8.82 -10.10
CA ASN A 304 17.47 -8.63 -11.55
C ASN A 304 16.32 -9.31 -12.31
N PHE A 305 15.22 -9.63 -11.65
CA PHE A 305 14.05 -10.33 -12.20
C PHE A 305 13.64 -9.81 -13.59
N ILE A 306 13.57 -8.49 -13.80
CA ILE A 306 13.22 -7.91 -15.11
C ILE A 306 14.26 -8.28 -16.16
N LEU A 307 15.54 -8.07 -15.87
CA LEU A 307 16.64 -8.32 -16.82
C LEU A 307 16.75 -9.80 -17.21
N HIS A 308 16.56 -10.70 -16.23
CA HIS A 308 16.63 -12.14 -16.47
C HIS A 308 15.39 -12.66 -17.21
N SER A 309 14.22 -12.01 -17.04
CA SER A 309 12.99 -12.36 -17.76
C SER A 309 12.99 -11.92 -19.23
N LEU A 310 13.93 -11.08 -19.65
CA LEU A 310 14.08 -10.60 -21.03
C LEU A 310 15.10 -11.42 -21.84
N LYS A 311 15.82 -12.33 -21.19
CA LYS A 311 16.77 -13.26 -21.82
C LYS A 311 16.07 -14.56 -22.24
#